data_997b828ec66cd21c4568ee02a81b9a64
#
_entry.id   997b828ec66cd21c4568ee02a81b9a64
#
_cell.length_a   1.000
_cell.length_b   1.000
_cell.length_c   1.000
_cell.angle_alpha   90.00
_cell.angle_beta   90.00
_cell.angle_gamma   90.00
#
_symmetry.space_group_name_H-M   'P 1'
#
loop_
_entity.id
_entity.type
_entity.pdbx_description
1 polymer ?
#
loop_
_entity_poly.entity_id
_entity_poly.type
_entity_poly.pdbx_seq_one_letter_code
_entity_poly.pdbx_strand_id
1 'polypeptide(L)'
;MPEDPKEALAKEVADELLSLGRIVDQARLVLRKLPQTPTFIEVNAAGKLIHDFYGGAERIFERIAVRLGPGLPIGESWHTLLLRGMESGVEGVRQAVIDHALALRLMDYLRFRHLFRHTYGYELEWGKLSPLVEGLEETLTLLRRQVEGFLKGL
;
A
#
# COMPACT_ATOMS: atom_id res chain seq x y z
N MET A 1 13.48 0.79 30.29
CA MET A 1 12.02 0.54 30.21
C MET A 1 11.67 0.04 28.83
N PRO A 2 10.95 -1.07 28.73
CA PRO A 2 10.50 -1.51 27.44
C PRO A 2 9.52 -0.51 26.84
N GLU A 3 9.63 -0.27 25.55
CA GLU A 3 8.72 0.61 24.82
C GLU A 3 7.30 0.00 24.80
N ASP A 4 6.28 0.87 24.92
CA ASP A 4 4.90 0.44 24.78
C ASP A 4 4.69 -0.13 23.38
N PRO A 5 4.15 -1.37 23.26
CA PRO A 5 3.89 -1.97 21.94
C PRO A 5 3.06 -1.09 20.99
N LYS A 6 2.11 -0.30 21.53
CA LYS A 6 1.30 0.61 20.73
C LYS A 6 2.13 1.78 20.20
N GLU A 7 3.02 2.33 21.02
CA GLU A 7 3.93 3.39 20.60
C GLU A 7 4.92 2.90 19.54
N ALA A 8 5.45 1.68 19.74
CA ALA A 8 6.35 1.06 18.77
C ALA A 8 5.64 0.86 17.43
N LEU A 9 4.41 0.36 17.43
CA LEU A 9 3.61 0.19 16.23
C LEU A 9 3.36 1.53 15.53
N ALA A 10 2.96 2.56 16.28
CA ALA A 10 2.68 3.89 15.72
C ALA A 10 3.92 4.46 15.05
N LYS A 11 5.10 4.29 15.64
CA LYS A 11 6.36 4.76 15.08
C LYS A 11 6.73 4.02 13.80
N GLU A 12 6.61 2.69 13.80
CA GLU A 12 6.90 1.88 12.62
C GLU A 12 5.97 2.24 11.46
N VAL A 13 4.69 2.45 11.74
CA VAL A 13 3.71 2.86 10.74
C VAL A 13 4.02 4.26 10.21
N ALA A 14 4.37 5.20 11.10
CA ALA A 14 4.75 6.55 10.69
C ALA A 14 5.96 6.54 9.73
N ASP A 15 6.95 5.70 10.00
CA ASP A 15 8.13 5.56 9.13
C ASP A 15 7.74 5.03 7.75
N GLU A 16 6.86 4.03 7.69
CA GLU A 16 6.38 3.52 6.40
C GLU A 16 5.56 4.58 5.64
N LEU A 17 4.72 5.34 6.32
CA LEU A 17 3.95 6.42 5.69
C LEU A 17 4.87 7.49 5.10
N LEU A 18 5.98 7.81 5.75
CA LEU A 18 6.99 8.73 5.21
C LEU A 18 7.60 8.18 3.92
N SER A 19 7.93 6.89 3.90
CA SER A 19 8.44 6.23 2.69
C SER A 19 7.43 6.27 1.55
N LEU A 20 6.16 6.02 1.84
CA LEU A 20 5.09 6.11 0.85
C LEU A 20 4.94 7.55 0.31
N GLY A 21 5.13 8.55 1.16
CA GLY A 21 5.13 9.95 0.74
C GLY A 21 6.22 10.25 -0.28
N ARG A 22 7.41 9.69 -0.10
CA ARG A 22 8.51 9.83 -1.07
C ARG A 22 8.18 9.18 -2.41
N ILE A 23 7.50 8.03 -2.39
CA ILE A 23 7.06 7.36 -3.61
C ILE A 23 6.07 8.25 -4.36
N VAL A 24 5.11 8.86 -3.65
CA VAL A 24 4.14 9.79 -4.24
C VAL A 24 4.85 11.00 -4.85
N ASP A 25 5.86 11.56 -4.19
CA ASP A 25 6.64 12.67 -4.73
C ASP A 25 7.33 12.29 -6.04
N GLN A 26 7.92 11.10 -6.11
CA GLN A 26 8.53 10.59 -7.33
C GLN A 26 7.50 10.36 -8.44
N ALA A 27 6.32 9.86 -8.08
CA ALA A 27 5.23 9.67 -9.04
C ALA A 27 4.79 11.01 -9.64
N ARG A 28 4.68 12.07 -8.83
CA ARG A 28 4.39 13.41 -9.34
C ARG A 28 5.45 13.88 -10.33
N LEU A 29 6.71 13.59 -10.05
CA LEU A 29 7.81 13.96 -10.95
C LEU A 29 7.70 13.24 -12.29
N VAL A 30 7.42 11.94 -12.27
CA VAL A 30 7.21 11.15 -13.50
C VAL A 30 6.05 11.74 -14.31
N LEU A 31 4.92 12.03 -13.65
CA LEU A 31 3.73 12.56 -14.34
C LEU A 31 3.97 13.93 -14.94
N ARG A 32 4.72 14.81 -14.26
CA ARG A 32 5.03 16.16 -14.78
C ARG A 32 5.97 16.13 -15.98
N LYS A 33 6.81 15.12 -16.08
CA LYS A 33 7.84 15.00 -17.12
C LYS A 33 7.48 13.99 -18.20
N LEU A 34 6.22 13.57 -18.28
CA LEU A 34 5.79 12.63 -19.30
C LEU A 34 5.97 13.22 -20.71
N PRO A 35 6.60 12.47 -21.62
CA PRO A 35 6.56 12.82 -23.02
C PRO A 35 5.17 12.58 -23.58
N GLN A 36 4.90 13.10 -24.77
CA GLN A 36 3.60 12.92 -25.45
C GLN A 36 3.24 11.42 -25.56
N THR A 37 4.23 10.61 -25.88
CA THR A 37 4.09 9.14 -25.87
C THR A 37 5.08 8.58 -24.85
N PRO A 38 4.61 8.05 -23.71
CA PRO A 38 5.53 7.45 -22.74
C PRO A 38 6.33 6.29 -23.34
N THR A 39 7.62 6.29 -23.05
CA THR A 39 8.53 5.22 -23.48
C THR A 39 8.63 4.16 -22.39
N PHE A 40 9.40 3.10 -22.65
CA PHE A 40 9.64 2.07 -21.62
C PHE A 40 10.27 2.66 -20.35
N ILE A 41 10.97 3.78 -20.44
CA ILE A 41 11.62 4.42 -19.28
C ILE A 41 10.55 4.88 -18.29
N GLU A 42 9.58 5.68 -18.73
CA GLU A 42 8.51 6.19 -17.85
C GLU A 42 7.56 5.09 -17.41
N VAL A 43 7.27 4.15 -18.30
CA VAL A 43 6.40 3.00 -17.99
C VAL A 43 7.02 2.16 -16.88
N ASN A 44 8.31 1.83 -16.98
CA ASN A 44 8.97 1.02 -15.96
C ASN A 44 9.18 1.79 -14.67
N ALA A 45 9.50 3.08 -14.75
CA ALA A 45 9.59 3.92 -13.54
C ALA A 45 8.25 3.96 -12.80
N ALA A 46 7.16 4.20 -13.49
CA ALA A 46 5.82 4.19 -12.90
C ALA A 46 5.47 2.82 -12.31
N GLY A 47 5.78 1.74 -13.04
CA GLY A 47 5.54 0.38 -12.59
C GLY A 47 6.26 0.07 -11.28
N LYS A 48 7.52 0.46 -11.16
CA LYS A 48 8.30 0.28 -9.94
C LYS A 48 7.71 1.06 -8.77
N LEU A 49 7.27 2.29 -9.00
CA LEU A 49 6.65 3.12 -7.96
C LEU A 49 5.34 2.52 -7.46
N ILE A 50 4.49 2.04 -8.36
CA ILE A 50 3.23 1.37 -7.99
C ILE A 50 3.52 0.12 -7.17
N HIS A 51 4.48 -0.70 -7.61
CA HIS A 51 4.90 -1.91 -6.90
C HIS A 51 5.37 -1.59 -5.49
N ASP A 52 6.26 -0.62 -5.35
CA ASP A 52 6.82 -0.24 -4.05
C ASP A 52 5.77 0.38 -3.14
N PHE A 53 4.83 1.14 -3.69
CA PHE A 53 3.74 1.73 -2.92
C PHE A 53 2.91 0.64 -2.24
N TYR A 54 2.46 -0.36 -2.98
CA TYR A 54 1.68 -1.43 -2.37
C TYR A 54 2.52 -2.24 -1.38
N GLY A 55 3.79 -2.47 -1.68
CA GLY A 55 4.71 -3.13 -0.75
C GLY A 55 4.79 -2.42 0.59
N GLY A 56 4.83 -1.09 0.58
CA GLY A 56 4.83 -0.29 1.81
C GLY A 56 3.50 -0.34 2.56
N ALA A 57 2.38 -0.25 1.84
CA ALA A 57 1.06 -0.40 2.44
C ALA A 57 0.91 -1.77 3.11
N GLU A 58 1.35 -2.82 2.43
CA GLU A 58 1.30 -4.19 2.96
C GLU A 58 2.15 -4.34 4.21
N ARG A 59 3.33 -3.72 4.27
CA ARG A 59 4.16 -3.74 5.49
C ARG A 59 3.44 -3.11 6.68
N ILE A 60 2.68 -2.05 6.47
CA ILE A 60 1.83 -1.47 7.52
C ILE A 60 0.83 -2.51 8.03
N PHE A 61 0.14 -3.18 7.12
CA PHE A 61 -0.86 -4.19 7.47
C PHE A 61 -0.24 -5.41 8.16
N GLU A 62 0.94 -5.84 7.72
CA GLU A 62 1.69 -6.91 8.37
C GLU A 62 2.00 -6.58 9.83
N ARG A 63 2.48 -5.37 10.09
CA ARG A 63 2.80 -4.93 11.46
C ARG A 63 1.57 -4.92 12.34
N ILE A 64 0.45 -4.43 11.83
CA ILE A 64 -0.82 -4.43 12.57
C ILE A 64 -1.27 -5.87 12.84
N ALA A 65 -1.25 -6.74 11.85
CA ALA A 65 -1.68 -8.13 12.00
C ALA A 65 -0.84 -8.90 13.03
N VAL A 66 0.47 -8.68 13.04
CA VAL A 66 1.38 -9.35 13.96
C VAL A 66 1.21 -8.82 15.39
N ARG A 67 1.11 -7.50 15.55
CA ARG A 67 1.04 -6.90 16.90
C ARG A 67 -0.37 -6.91 17.49
N LEU A 68 -1.41 -6.83 16.66
CA LEU A 68 -2.79 -6.66 17.10
C LEU A 68 -3.72 -7.66 16.41
N GLY A 69 -3.29 -8.87 16.23
CA GLY A 69 -4.14 -9.84 15.59
C GLY A 69 -3.59 -11.24 15.62
N PRO A 70 -4.18 -12.14 14.81
CA PRO A 70 -3.79 -13.55 14.79
C PRO A 70 -2.46 -13.80 14.06
N GLY A 71 -1.75 -12.74 13.63
CA GLY A 71 -0.54 -12.88 12.83
C GLY A 71 -0.83 -12.88 11.34
N LEU A 72 0.17 -13.25 10.54
CA LEU A 72 0.04 -13.27 9.09
C LEU A 72 -0.78 -14.48 8.63
N PRO A 73 -1.65 -14.29 7.61
CA PRO A 73 -2.33 -15.44 6.97
C PRO A 73 -1.32 -16.41 6.36
N ILE A 74 -1.73 -17.66 6.20
CA ILE A 74 -0.91 -18.74 5.65
C ILE A 74 -1.45 -19.12 4.27
N GLY A 75 -0.56 -19.54 3.37
CA GLY A 75 -0.91 -20.06 2.05
C GLY A 75 -0.59 -19.09 0.93
N GLU A 76 -0.87 -19.51 -0.31
CA GLU A 76 -0.53 -18.72 -1.50
C GLU A 76 -1.28 -17.39 -1.60
N SER A 77 -2.49 -17.34 -1.05
CA SER A 77 -3.36 -16.15 -1.09
C SER A 77 -3.18 -15.23 0.12
N TRP A 78 -2.09 -15.35 0.86
CA TRP A 78 -1.94 -14.60 2.11
C TRP A 78 -1.97 -13.08 1.92
N HIS A 79 -1.46 -12.57 0.80
CA HIS A 79 -1.49 -11.13 0.50
C HIS A 79 -2.94 -10.61 0.41
N THR A 80 -3.80 -11.33 -0.30
CA THR A 80 -5.22 -10.97 -0.43
C THR A 80 -5.94 -11.10 0.90
N LEU A 81 -5.67 -12.17 1.64
CA LEU A 81 -6.27 -12.41 2.96
C LEU A 81 -5.86 -11.33 3.95
N LEU A 82 -4.60 -10.90 3.92
CA LEU A 82 -4.11 -9.81 4.78
C LEU A 82 -4.85 -8.51 4.49
N LEU A 83 -4.94 -8.12 3.23
CA LEU A 83 -5.64 -6.89 2.84
C LEU A 83 -7.12 -6.93 3.25
N ARG A 84 -7.81 -8.01 2.95
CA ARG A 84 -9.22 -8.17 3.33
C ARG A 84 -9.41 -8.20 4.84
N GLY A 85 -8.48 -8.78 5.56
CA GLY A 85 -8.52 -8.82 7.02
C GLY A 85 -8.49 -7.43 7.66
N MET A 86 -7.91 -6.45 6.98
CA MET A 86 -7.87 -5.07 7.48
C MET A 86 -9.23 -4.37 7.43
N GLU A 87 -10.18 -4.85 6.61
CA GLU A 87 -11.55 -4.33 6.57
C GLU A 87 -12.38 -4.79 7.76
N SER A 88 -11.92 -5.80 8.47
CA SER A 88 -12.67 -6.43 9.56
C SER A 88 -11.98 -6.21 10.89
N GLY A 89 -12.76 -6.04 11.95
CA GLY A 89 -12.25 -6.06 13.30
C GLY A 89 -11.92 -7.48 13.74
N VAL A 90 -11.11 -7.60 14.77
CA VAL A 90 -10.85 -8.86 15.47
C VAL A 90 -11.44 -8.72 16.86
N GLU A 91 -12.48 -9.48 17.14
CA GLU A 91 -13.25 -9.38 18.37
C GLU A 91 -12.33 -9.47 19.60
N GLY A 92 -12.49 -8.52 20.51
CA GLY A 92 -11.67 -8.45 21.72
C GLY A 92 -10.23 -8.00 21.52
N VAL A 93 -9.81 -7.73 20.28
CA VAL A 93 -8.41 -7.38 19.95
C VAL A 93 -8.30 -6.02 19.30
N ARG A 94 -9.00 -5.78 18.19
CA ARG A 94 -8.93 -4.50 17.48
C ARG A 94 -10.17 -4.25 16.60
N GLN A 95 -10.35 -2.99 16.22
CA GLN A 95 -11.36 -2.59 15.24
C GLN A 95 -10.82 -2.77 13.81
N ALA A 96 -11.69 -2.57 12.82
CA ALA A 96 -11.27 -2.51 11.42
C ALA A 96 -10.28 -1.35 11.20
N VAL A 97 -9.32 -1.55 10.32
CA VAL A 97 -8.27 -0.56 10.04
C VAL A 97 -8.66 0.35 8.88
N ILE A 98 -9.23 -0.24 7.84
CA ILE A 98 -9.61 0.47 6.62
C ILE A 98 -11.06 0.14 6.26
N ASP A 99 -11.68 1.01 5.45
CA ASP A 99 -13.02 0.74 4.94
C ASP A 99 -12.97 -0.09 3.65
N HIS A 100 -14.15 -0.52 3.22
CA HIS A 100 -14.29 -1.36 2.02
C HIS A 100 -13.84 -0.63 0.75
N ALA A 101 -14.16 0.66 0.63
CA ALA A 101 -13.78 1.44 -0.56
C ALA A 101 -12.26 1.52 -0.73
N LEU A 102 -11.54 1.75 0.36
CA LEU A 102 -10.07 1.76 0.31
C LEU A 102 -9.51 0.38 0.03
N ALA A 103 -10.10 -0.67 0.61
CA ALA A 103 -9.66 -2.03 0.35
C ALA A 103 -9.81 -2.41 -1.13
N LEU A 104 -10.91 -2.05 -1.77
CA LEU A 104 -11.10 -2.27 -3.21
C LEU A 104 -10.05 -1.52 -4.03
N ARG A 105 -9.76 -0.28 -3.66
CA ARG A 105 -8.76 0.53 -4.33
C ARG A 105 -7.37 -0.09 -4.19
N LEU A 106 -7.00 -0.53 -3.01
CA LEU A 106 -5.72 -1.21 -2.76
C LEU A 106 -5.62 -2.56 -3.44
N MET A 107 -6.75 -3.23 -3.65
CA MET A 107 -6.77 -4.51 -4.38
C MET A 107 -6.26 -4.34 -5.81
N ASP A 108 -6.55 -3.22 -6.46
CA ASP A 108 -6.03 -2.95 -7.80
C ASP A 108 -4.51 -2.85 -7.81
N TYR A 109 -3.93 -2.24 -6.76
CA TYR A 109 -2.47 -2.15 -6.59
C TYR A 109 -1.87 -3.53 -6.30
N LEU A 110 -2.54 -4.35 -5.51
CA LEU A 110 -2.09 -5.72 -5.23
C LEU A 110 -2.05 -6.57 -6.51
N ARG A 111 -3.09 -6.48 -7.33
CA ARG A 111 -3.15 -7.18 -8.62
C ARG A 111 -2.02 -6.73 -9.54
N PHE A 112 -1.75 -5.44 -9.59
CA PHE A 112 -0.64 -4.91 -10.37
C PHE A 112 0.71 -5.43 -9.86
N ARG A 113 0.90 -5.47 -8.52
CA ARG A 113 2.13 -6.00 -7.94
C ARG A 113 2.37 -7.45 -8.38
N HIS A 114 1.31 -8.26 -8.39
CA HIS A 114 1.40 -9.64 -8.86
C HIS A 114 1.80 -9.70 -10.34
N LEU A 115 1.14 -8.89 -11.18
CA LEU A 115 1.47 -8.79 -12.60
C LEU A 115 2.92 -8.34 -12.81
N PHE A 116 3.35 -7.30 -12.11
CA PHE A 116 4.69 -6.72 -12.24
C PHE A 116 5.78 -7.75 -11.94
N ARG A 117 5.58 -8.61 -10.95
CA ARG A 117 6.56 -9.62 -10.55
C ARG A 117 6.68 -10.77 -11.55
N HIS A 118 5.69 -10.97 -12.41
CA HIS A 118 5.63 -12.08 -13.36
C HIS A 118 5.71 -11.63 -14.82
N THR A 119 6.02 -10.36 -15.07
CA THR A 119 6.00 -9.75 -16.40
C THR A 119 7.33 -9.08 -16.68
N TYR A 120 7.82 -9.21 -17.92
CA TYR A 120 8.99 -8.43 -18.32
C TYR A 120 8.61 -6.95 -18.46
N GLY A 121 9.57 -6.05 -18.18
CA GLY A 121 9.32 -4.61 -18.25
C GLY A 121 8.79 -4.13 -19.60
N TYR A 122 9.24 -4.75 -20.70
CA TYR A 122 8.76 -4.38 -22.03
C TYR A 122 7.31 -4.75 -22.30
N GLU A 123 6.74 -5.63 -21.48
CA GLU A 123 5.33 -6.04 -21.59
C GLU A 123 4.36 -5.10 -20.86
N LEU A 124 4.89 -4.18 -20.05
CA LEU A 124 4.06 -3.21 -19.31
C LEU A 124 3.46 -2.20 -20.29
N GLU A 125 2.17 -1.89 -20.08
CA GLU A 125 1.42 -0.96 -20.92
C GLU A 125 1.02 0.28 -20.14
N TRP A 126 1.34 1.47 -20.65
CA TRP A 126 1.02 2.74 -19.97
C TRP A 126 -0.46 2.87 -19.65
N GLY A 127 -1.34 2.49 -20.57
CA GLY A 127 -2.79 2.58 -20.37
C GLY A 127 -3.29 1.83 -19.15
N LYS A 128 -2.60 0.76 -18.75
CA LYS A 128 -2.95 -0.03 -17.56
C LYS A 128 -2.33 0.53 -16.28
N LEU A 129 -1.18 1.20 -16.40
CA LEU A 129 -0.48 1.78 -15.27
C LEU A 129 -0.98 3.18 -14.91
N SER A 130 -1.38 3.96 -15.91
CA SER A 130 -1.69 5.38 -15.70
C SER A 130 -2.75 5.64 -14.63
N PRO A 131 -3.88 4.91 -14.58
CA PRO A 131 -4.85 5.12 -13.50
C PRO A 131 -4.27 4.89 -12.11
N LEU A 132 -3.37 3.91 -11.99
CA LEU A 132 -2.76 3.55 -10.70
C LEU A 132 -1.74 4.60 -10.27
N VAL A 133 -0.84 5.03 -11.17
CA VAL A 133 0.17 6.04 -10.82
C VAL A 133 -0.48 7.39 -10.58
N GLU A 134 -1.49 7.76 -11.34
CA GLU A 134 -2.26 8.99 -11.13
C GLU A 134 -3.03 8.97 -9.81
N GLY A 135 -3.47 7.80 -9.37
CA GLY A 135 -4.23 7.62 -8.14
C GLY A 135 -3.40 7.48 -6.87
N LEU A 136 -2.08 7.44 -6.95
CA LEU A 136 -1.22 7.19 -5.78
C LEU A 136 -1.40 8.22 -4.67
N GLU A 137 -1.45 9.51 -5.00
CA GLU A 137 -1.57 10.57 -4.01
C GLU A 137 -2.86 10.47 -3.22
N GLU A 138 -3.99 10.31 -3.91
CA GLU A 138 -5.29 10.17 -3.25
C GLU A 138 -5.34 8.88 -2.42
N THR A 139 -4.79 7.79 -2.94
CA THR A 139 -4.75 6.53 -2.22
C THR A 139 -3.94 6.66 -0.94
N LEU A 140 -2.80 7.34 -0.98
CA LEU A 140 -2.00 7.58 0.23
C LEU A 140 -2.75 8.45 1.23
N THR A 141 -3.45 9.49 0.75
CA THR A 141 -4.24 10.37 1.62
C THR A 141 -5.31 9.57 2.38
N LEU A 142 -6.01 8.68 1.69
CA LEU A 142 -7.03 7.82 2.29
C LEU A 142 -6.41 6.82 3.28
N LEU A 143 -5.33 6.18 2.87
CA LEU A 143 -4.62 5.21 3.71
C LEU A 143 -4.12 5.87 5.00
N ARG A 144 -3.45 7.01 4.88
CA ARG A 144 -2.92 7.75 6.02
C ARG A 144 -4.03 8.13 7.00
N ARG A 145 -5.12 8.69 6.50
CA ARG A 145 -6.24 9.11 7.33
C ARG A 145 -6.81 7.95 8.12
N GLN A 146 -7.05 6.82 7.44
CA GLN A 146 -7.69 5.67 8.08
C GLN A 146 -6.76 4.95 9.05
N VAL A 147 -5.51 4.76 8.67
CA VAL A 147 -4.52 4.11 9.55
C VAL A 147 -4.22 4.97 10.77
N GLU A 148 -4.02 6.27 10.61
CA GLU A 148 -3.79 7.18 11.73
C GLU A 148 -5.01 7.25 12.64
N GLY A 149 -6.22 7.27 12.09
CA GLY A 149 -7.45 7.22 12.85
C GLY A 149 -7.58 5.93 13.68
N PHE A 150 -7.22 4.81 13.05
CA PHE A 150 -7.18 3.51 13.74
C PHE A 150 -6.20 3.53 14.91
N LEU A 151 -4.99 4.03 14.71
CA LEU A 151 -3.96 4.09 15.76
C LEU A 151 -4.37 4.98 16.92
N LYS A 152 -5.04 6.09 16.64
CA LYS A 152 -5.54 6.99 17.70
C LYS A 152 -6.62 6.35 18.56
N GLY A 153 -7.36 5.40 18.03
CA GLY A 153 -8.42 4.69 18.73
C GLY A 153 -7.96 3.52 19.59
N LEU A 154 -6.65 3.21 19.58
CA LEU A 154 -6.11 2.10 20.39
C LEU A 154 -6.04 2.39 21.89
#